data_2bd0725f044c6babc18924a8b7382288
#
_entry.id   2bd0725f044c6babc18924a8b7382288
#
_cell.length_a   1.000
_cell.length_b   1.000
_cell.length_c   1.000
_cell.angle_alpha   90.00
_cell.angle_beta   90.00
_cell.angle_gamma   90.00
#
_symmetry.space_group_name_H-M   'P 1'
#
loop_
_entity.id
_entity.type
_entity.pdbx_description
1 polymer ?
#
loop_
_entity_poly.entity_id
_entity_poly.type
_entity_poly.pdbx_seq_one_letter_code
_entity_poly.pdbx_strand_id
1 'polypeptide(L)'
;MGSDSDLPTLQPAVAILRELGVACEVRVLSAHRTPLEMVAFAEAAAARGLRVIIAGAGGAAHLPGMVAALTLLPVIGVPVQSRALSGVDSLHSIVQMPAGIPVATVAIGNGTNAGLLAAQILALADTDLAQRLAAHRRGLHDQVRAKDERLQQLGSDAYLQTMGA
;
A
#
# COMPACT_ATOMS: atom_id res chain seq x y z
N MET A 1 -4.10 -7.33 7.19
CA MET A 1 -5.36 -6.54 7.17
C MET A 1 -6.25 -6.93 8.34
N GLY A 2 -7.13 -6.00 8.82
CA GLY A 2 -8.01 -6.24 9.98
C GLY A 2 -9.25 -7.08 9.69
N SER A 3 -9.65 -7.15 8.43
CA SER A 3 -10.78 -7.93 7.92
C SER A 3 -10.50 -8.39 6.50
N ASP A 4 -11.14 -9.47 6.08
CA ASP A 4 -11.15 -9.92 4.67
C ASP A 4 -11.83 -8.91 3.74
N SER A 5 -12.76 -8.10 4.24
CA SER A 5 -13.36 -6.98 3.52
C SER A 5 -12.35 -5.90 3.07
N ASP A 6 -11.16 -5.87 3.67
CA ASP A 6 -10.08 -4.94 3.30
C ASP A 6 -9.26 -5.47 2.11
N LEU A 7 -9.43 -6.74 1.75
CA LEU A 7 -8.64 -7.40 0.71
C LEU A 7 -8.75 -6.70 -0.67
N PRO A 8 -9.92 -6.25 -1.14
CA PRO A 8 -10.01 -5.54 -2.41
C PRO A 8 -9.13 -4.28 -2.47
N THR A 9 -8.99 -3.57 -1.34
CA THR A 9 -8.11 -2.39 -1.21
C THR A 9 -6.62 -2.78 -1.21
N LEU A 10 -6.26 -3.93 -0.65
CA LEU A 10 -4.86 -4.37 -0.52
C LEU A 10 -4.39 -5.26 -1.68
N GLN A 11 -5.30 -5.85 -2.44
CA GLN A 11 -4.95 -6.68 -3.59
C GLN A 11 -4.06 -5.97 -4.63
N PRO A 12 -4.23 -4.66 -4.92
CA PRO A 12 -3.29 -3.93 -5.78
C PRO A 12 -1.86 -3.88 -5.23
N ALA A 13 -1.66 -3.88 -3.90
CA ALA A 13 -0.32 -3.99 -3.32
C ALA A 13 0.30 -5.35 -3.61
N VAL A 14 -0.47 -6.43 -3.47
CA VAL A 14 -0.01 -7.79 -3.80
C VAL A 14 0.34 -7.91 -5.28
N ALA A 15 -0.49 -7.31 -6.16
CA ALA A 15 -0.29 -7.35 -7.61
C ALA A 15 1.02 -6.66 -8.01
N ILE A 16 1.26 -5.44 -7.55
CA ILE A 16 2.49 -4.68 -7.89
C ILE A 16 3.74 -5.32 -7.29
N LEU A 17 3.67 -5.87 -6.07
CA LEU A 17 4.79 -6.60 -5.47
C LEU A 17 5.15 -7.84 -6.30
N ARG A 18 4.14 -8.59 -6.76
CA ARG A 18 4.34 -9.76 -7.65
C ARG A 18 4.95 -9.35 -8.99
N GLU A 19 4.47 -8.28 -9.61
CA GLU A 19 5.03 -7.72 -10.85
C GLU A 19 6.51 -7.37 -10.68
N LEU A 20 6.86 -6.79 -9.53
CA LEU A 20 8.24 -6.44 -9.18
C LEU A 20 9.08 -7.62 -8.66
N GLY A 21 8.54 -8.85 -8.64
CA GLY A 21 9.25 -10.05 -8.18
C GLY A 21 9.49 -10.09 -6.67
N VAL A 22 8.69 -9.39 -5.88
CA VAL A 22 8.78 -9.37 -4.42
C VAL A 22 7.79 -10.36 -3.83
N ALA A 23 8.27 -11.34 -3.08
CA ALA A 23 7.42 -12.28 -2.36
C ALA A 23 6.69 -11.58 -1.19
N CYS A 24 5.42 -11.91 -0.99
CA CYS A 24 4.65 -11.40 0.12
C CYS A 24 3.73 -12.46 0.73
N GLU A 25 3.49 -12.36 2.02
CA GLU A 25 2.50 -13.12 2.78
C GLU A 25 1.26 -12.26 3.00
N VAL A 26 0.07 -12.81 2.82
CA VAL A 26 -1.20 -12.11 3.05
C VAL A 26 -1.93 -12.71 4.25
N ARG A 27 -2.25 -11.91 5.26
CA ARG A 27 -2.91 -12.36 6.50
C ARG A 27 -4.09 -11.48 6.87
N VAL A 28 -5.10 -12.09 7.44
CA VAL A 28 -6.19 -11.40 8.17
C VAL A 28 -5.90 -11.52 9.66
N LEU A 29 -5.59 -10.39 10.30
CA LEU A 29 -5.25 -10.29 11.72
C LEU A 29 -5.95 -9.04 12.28
N SER A 30 -6.94 -9.24 13.13
CA SER A 30 -7.72 -8.13 13.65
C SER A 30 -7.15 -7.62 14.98
N ALA A 31 -6.82 -6.33 15.04
CA ALA A 31 -6.39 -5.68 16.28
C ALA A 31 -7.43 -5.80 17.41
N HIS A 32 -8.72 -5.89 17.06
CA HIS A 32 -9.82 -5.91 18.03
C HIS A 32 -10.40 -7.31 18.29
N ARG A 33 -10.30 -8.24 17.33
CA ARG A 33 -10.95 -9.56 17.41
C ARG A 33 -9.95 -10.72 17.59
N THR A 34 -8.70 -10.54 17.12
CA THR A 34 -7.62 -11.50 17.28
C THR A 34 -6.33 -10.79 17.72
N PRO A 35 -6.36 -10.06 18.88
CA PRO A 35 -5.24 -9.23 19.31
C PRO A 35 -3.98 -10.04 19.60
N LEU A 36 -4.10 -11.23 20.20
CA LEU A 36 -2.94 -12.05 20.54
C LEU A 36 -2.22 -12.59 19.32
N GLU A 37 -2.95 -13.00 18.28
CA GLU A 37 -2.39 -13.45 17.00
C GLU A 37 -1.72 -12.28 16.26
N MET A 38 -2.27 -11.09 16.34
CA MET A 38 -1.67 -9.88 15.78
C MET A 38 -0.36 -9.54 16.49
N VAL A 39 -0.32 -9.60 17.84
CA VAL A 39 0.89 -9.40 18.63
C VAL A 39 1.96 -10.42 18.24
N ALA A 40 1.63 -11.72 18.29
CA ALA A 40 2.56 -12.79 17.94
C ALA A 40 3.13 -12.66 16.53
N PHE A 41 2.29 -12.24 15.56
CA PHE A 41 2.73 -11.99 14.19
C PHE A 41 3.74 -10.83 14.13
N ALA A 42 3.44 -9.69 14.76
CA ALA A 42 4.27 -8.50 14.70
C ALA A 42 5.64 -8.72 15.36
N GLU A 43 5.67 -9.35 16.53
CA GLU A 43 6.89 -9.67 17.28
C GLU A 43 7.79 -10.67 16.53
N ALA A 44 7.19 -11.69 15.90
CA ALA A 44 7.93 -12.70 15.17
C ALA A 44 8.36 -12.26 13.74
N ALA A 45 7.83 -11.15 13.22
CA ALA A 45 7.96 -10.78 11.82
C ALA A 45 9.41 -10.66 11.35
N ALA A 46 10.25 -9.96 12.10
CA ALA A 46 11.66 -9.77 11.75
C ALA A 46 12.46 -11.09 11.78
N ALA A 47 12.25 -11.93 12.79
CA ALA A 47 12.90 -13.23 12.91
C ALA A 47 12.48 -14.22 11.81
N ARG A 48 11.26 -14.06 11.26
CA ARG A 48 10.75 -14.82 10.12
C ARG A 48 11.30 -14.34 8.77
N GLY A 49 12.11 -13.28 8.75
CA GLY A 49 12.71 -12.72 7.54
C GLY A 49 11.85 -11.68 6.83
N LEU A 50 10.74 -11.22 7.40
CA LEU A 50 9.99 -10.07 6.88
C LEU A 50 10.84 -8.81 7.02
N ARG A 51 10.70 -7.88 6.08
CA ARG A 51 11.49 -6.64 6.04
C ARG A 51 10.62 -5.39 6.06
N VAL A 52 9.37 -5.49 5.63
CA VAL A 52 8.37 -4.41 5.60
C VAL A 52 7.00 -5.03 5.86
N ILE A 53 6.12 -4.32 6.57
CA ILE A 53 4.74 -4.73 6.79
C ILE A 53 3.81 -3.69 6.19
N ILE A 54 2.87 -4.12 5.34
CA ILE A 54 1.76 -3.30 4.85
C ILE A 54 0.53 -3.66 5.68
N ALA A 55 -0.04 -2.70 6.39
CA ALA A 55 -1.19 -2.91 7.25
C ALA A 55 -2.37 -2.03 6.81
N GLY A 56 -3.48 -2.64 6.39
CA GLY A 56 -4.72 -1.96 6.00
C GLY A 56 -5.82 -2.15 7.03
N ALA A 57 -6.55 -1.07 7.31
CA ALA A 57 -7.72 -1.10 8.20
C ALA A 57 -8.67 0.07 7.91
N GLY A 58 -9.97 -0.11 8.24
CA GLY A 58 -11.01 0.88 8.06
C GLY A 58 -11.71 1.29 9.37
N GLY A 59 -12.28 2.50 9.39
CA GLY A 59 -12.95 3.07 10.56
C GLY A 59 -11.98 3.37 11.70
N ALA A 60 -12.15 2.74 12.86
CA ALA A 60 -11.18 2.72 13.95
C ALA A 60 -9.95 1.89 13.54
N ALA A 61 -9.13 2.41 12.67
CA ALA A 61 -8.08 1.72 11.95
C ALA A 61 -6.80 1.57 12.81
N HIS A 62 -6.91 0.89 13.94
CA HIS A 62 -5.82 0.77 14.94
C HIS A 62 -4.70 -0.19 14.52
N LEU A 63 -4.98 -1.15 13.63
CA LEU A 63 -4.04 -2.22 13.26
C LEU A 63 -2.64 -1.72 12.86
N PRO A 64 -2.47 -0.71 11.98
CA PRO A 64 -1.13 -0.28 11.58
C PRO A 64 -0.30 0.26 12.74
N GLY A 65 -0.90 1.09 13.60
CA GLY A 65 -0.23 1.64 14.77
C GLY A 65 0.11 0.58 15.81
N MET A 66 -0.80 -0.37 16.06
CA MET A 66 -0.55 -1.47 17.00
C MET A 66 0.58 -2.39 16.50
N VAL A 67 0.62 -2.71 15.21
CA VAL A 67 1.73 -3.47 14.62
C VAL A 67 3.04 -2.70 14.71
N ALA A 68 3.03 -1.40 14.41
CA ALA A 68 4.24 -0.56 14.49
C ALA A 68 4.81 -0.46 15.92
N ALA A 69 3.96 -0.55 16.94
CA ALA A 69 4.40 -0.55 18.34
C ALA A 69 5.10 -1.86 18.77
N LEU A 70 4.99 -2.93 17.99
CA LEU A 70 5.46 -4.28 18.32
C LEU A 70 6.64 -4.76 17.46
N THR A 71 7.08 -3.95 16.49
CA THR A 71 8.20 -4.31 15.61
C THR A 71 9.03 -3.08 15.24
N LEU A 72 10.31 -3.31 14.95
CA LEU A 72 11.19 -2.29 14.37
C LEU A 72 11.17 -2.27 12.82
N LEU A 73 10.41 -3.18 12.21
CA LEU A 73 10.24 -3.16 10.75
C LEU A 73 9.44 -1.93 10.32
N PRO A 74 9.75 -1.34 9.16
CA PRO A 74 8.89 -0.30 8.58
C PRO A 74 7.46 -0.80 8.41
N VAL A 75 6.48 -0.01 8.91
CA VAL A 75 5.05 -0.29 8.75
C VAL A 75 4.44 0.76 7.83
N ILE A 76 3.76 0.30 6.78
CA ILE A 76 3.03 1.13 5.83
C ILE A 76 1.55 0.97 6.10
N GLY A 77 0.89 2.07 6.47
CA GLY A 77 -0.54 2.11 6.75
C GLY A 77 -1.37 2.41 5.50
N VAL A 78 -2.38 1.61 5.23
CA VAL A 78 -3.35 1.83 4.15
C VAL A 78 -4.71 2.12 4.76
N PRO A 79 -5.18 3.37 4.72
CA PRO A 79 -6.55 3.69 5.14
C PRO A 79 -7.55 3.04 4.18
N VAL A 80 -8.45 2.20 4.71
CA VAL A 80 -9.52 1.58 3.92
C VAL A 80 -10.75 2.48 3.98
N GLN A 81 -11.44 2.61 2.87
CA GLN A 81 -12.66 3.41 2.78
C GLN A 81 -13.73 2.88 3.74
N SER A 82 -14.26 3.75 4.59
CA SER A 82 -15.37 3.47 5.50
C SER A 82 -16.70 3.96 4.92
N ARG A 83 -17.81 3.39 5.38
CA ARG A 83 -19.15 3.83 4.95
C ARG A 83 -19.53 5.19 5.56
N ALA A 84 -19.11 5.47 6.78
CA ALA A 84 -19.53 6.65 7.52
C ALA A 84 -18.82 7.94 7.05
N LEU A 85 -17.51 7.89 6.86
CA LEU A 85 -16.68 9.07 6.58
C LEU A 85 -15.76 8.87 5.37
N SER A 86 -16.10 7.96 4.45
CA SER A 86 -15.39 7.73 3.19
C SER A 86 -13.88 7.46 3.36
N GLY A 87 -13.47 6.97 4.53
CA GLY A 87 -12.09 6.64 4.87
C GLY A 87 -11.30 7.75 5.56
N VAL A 88 -11.87 8.94 5.77
CA VAL A 88 -11.21 10.04 6.51
C VAL A 88 -10.96 9.65 7.97
N ASP A 89 -11.89 8.94 8.59
CA ASP A 89 -11.75 8.33 9.90
C ASP A 89 -10.60 7.30 9.94
N SER A 90 -10.51 6.45 8.93
CA SER A 90 -9.40 5.50 8.77
C SER A 90 -8.05 6.21 8.63
N LEU A 91 -7.99 7.25 7.80
CA LEU A 91 -6.80 8.07 7.59
C LEU A 91 -6.33 8.71 8.90
N HIS A 92 -7.23 9.39 9.62
CA HIS A 92 -6.89 10.03 10.89
C HIS A 92 -6.46 9.03 11.96
N SER A 93 -7.09 7.85 12.02
CA SER A 93 -6.73 6.78 12.95
C SER A 93 -5.30 6.26 12.70
N ILE A 94 -4.82 6.28 11.45
CA ILE A 94 -3.52 5.71 11.07
C ILE A 94 -2.42 6.76 11.10
N VAL A 95 -2.68 7.98 10.59
CA VAL A 95 -1.62 8.98 10.36
C VAL A 95 -1.21 9.73 11.62
N GLN A 96 -2.10 9.88 12.62
CA GLN A 96 -1.86 10.64 13.85
C GLN A 96 -1.11 9.82 14.91
N MET A 97 0.03 9.25 14.53
CA MET A 97 0.85 8.45 15.44
C MET A 97 1.64 9.32 16.43
N PRO A 98 1.83 8.85 17.68
CA PRO A 98 2.69 9.54 18.65
C PRO A 98 4.15 9.50 18.21
N ALA A 99 4.93 10.46 18.71
CA ALA A 99 6.37 10.47 18.53
C ALA A 99 7.00 9.15 19.05
N GLY A 100 7.89 8.55 18.24
CA GLY A 100 8.57 7.29 18.56
C GLY A 100 8.00 6.05 17.86
N ILE A 101 6.74 6.09 17.40
CA ILE A 101 6.10 4.95 16.70
C ILE A 101 5.59 5.41 15.32
N PRO A 102 6.44 5.48 14.30
CA PRO A 102 6.05 5.95 12.98
C PRO A 102 5.27 4.90 12.19
N VAL A 103 4.27 5.37 11.42
CA VAL A 103 3.59 4.61 10.35
C VAL A 103 3.61 5.43 9.07
N ALA A 104 4.20 4.90 8.01
CA ALA A 104 4.22 5.55 6.70
C ALA A 104 2.85 5.39 6.04
N THR A 105 1.99 6.41 6.12
CA THR A 105 0.60 6.33 5.66
C THR A 105 0.47 6.77 4.20
N VAL A 106 -0.16 5.94 3.37
CA VAL A 106 -0.51 6.26 1.98
C VAL A 106 -1.93 6.83 1.87
N ALA A 107 -2.32 7.27 0.67
CA ALA A 107 -3.66 7.78 0.43
C ALA A 107 -4.75 6.71 0.69
N ILE A 108 -5.97 7.17 1.00
CA ILE A 108 -7.15 6.30 1.21
C ILE A 108 -7.34 5.39 -0.01
N GLY A 109 -7.43 4.11 0.22
CA GLY A 109 -7.66 3.10 -0.82
C GLY A 109 -6.44 2.78 -1.69
N ASN A 110 -5.28 3.42 -1.49
CA ASN A 110 -4.15 3.29 -2.40
C ASN A 110 -3.19 2.14 -2.02
N GLY A 111 -3.66 0.90 -2.21
CA GLY A 111 -2.84 -0.30 -2.02
C GLY A 111 -1.63 -0.35 -2.96
N THR A 112 -1.76 0.13 -4.20
CA THR A 112 -0.64 0.16 -5.17
C THR A 112 0.54 0.96 -4.63
N ASN A 113 0.29 2.18 -4.12
CA ASN A 113 1.36 3.01 -3.56
C ASN A 113 1.98 2.39 -2.30
N ALA A 114 1.21 1.65 -1.51
CA ALA A 114 1.78 0.90 -0.39
C ALA A 114 2.74 -0.20 -0.85
N GLY A 115 2.38 -0.95 -1.89
CA GLY A 115 3.26 -1.93 -2.52
C GLY A 115 4.52 -1.31 -3.13
N LEU A 116 4.38 -0.20 -3.84
CA LEU A 116 5.52 0.53 -4.39
C LEU A 116 6.44 1.08 -3.30
N LEU A 117 5.91 1.64 -2.22
CA LEU A 117 6.71 2.15 -1.11
C LEU A 117 7.46 1.01 -0.40
N ALA A 118 6.81 -0.14 -0.20
CA ALA A 118 7.46 -1.33 0.34
C ALA A 118 8.62 -1.79 -0.58
N ALA A 119 8.38 -1.86 -1.88
CA ALA A 119 9.41 -2.20 -2.85
C ALA A 119 10.57 -1.18 -2.86
N GLN A 120 10.29 0.12 -2.73
CA GLN A 120 11.32 1.17 -2.63
C GLN A 120 12.20 0.99 -1.39
N ILE A 121 11.61 0.67 -0.23
CA ILE A 121 12.36 0.40 1.00
C ILE A 121 13.26 -0.82 0.82
N LEU A 122 12.75 -1.90 0.21
CA LEU A 122 13.52 -3.10 -0.05
C LEU A 122 14.65 -2.87 -1.06
N ALA A 123 14.42 -2.04 -2.06
CA ALA A 123 15.39 -1.70 -3.11
C ALA A 123 16.63 -0.94 -2.60
N LEU A 124 16.60 -0.39 -1.39
CA LEU A 124 17.80 0.20 -0.77
C LEU A 124 18.93 -0.81 -0.56
N ALA A 125 18.60 -2.10 -0.48
CA ALA A 125 19.56 -3.19 -0.32
C ALA A 125 19.46 -4.25 -1.45
N ASP A 126 18.70 -3.96 -2.52
CA ASP A 126 18.49 -4.85 -3.67
C ASP A 126 18.56 -4.05 -4.97
N THR A 127 19.72 -4.08 -5.63
CA THR A 127 19.97 -3.33 -6.87
C THR A 127 19.11 -3.81 -8.05
N ASP A 128 18.78 -5.10 -8.10
CA ASP A 128 17.94 -5.65 -9.16
C ASP A 128 16.49 -5.19 -9.00
N LEU A 129 15.99 -5.13 -7.78
CA LEU A 129 14.68 -4.54 -7.49
C LEU A 129 14.66 -3.04 -7.81
N ALA A 130 15.74 -2.31 -7.50
CA ALA A 130 15.87 -0.89 -7.87
C ALA A 130 15.76 -0.68 -9.39
N GLN A 131 16.39 -1.57 -10.20
CA GLN A 131 16.28 -1.52 -11.66
C GLN A 131 14.85 -1.80 -12.14
N ARG A 132 14.15 -2.79 -11.56
CA ARG A 132 12.73 -3.09 -11.86
C ARG A 132 11.82 -1.91 -11.53
N LEU A 133 12.02 -1.25 -10.39
CA LEU A 133 11.31 -0.03 -10.02
C LEU A 133 11.56 1.12 -10.99
N ALA A 134 12.81 1.31 -11.42
CA ALA A 134 13.16 2.33 -12.42
C ALA A 134 12.49 2.04 -13.76
N ALA A 135 12.42 0.76 -14.18
CA ALA A 135 11.74 0.34 -15.41
C ALA A 135 10.22 0.59 -15.29
N HIS A 136 9.60 0.21 -14.15
CA HIS A 136 8.18 0.49 -13.89
C HIS A 136 7.88 2.00 -13.99
N ARG A 137 8.70 2.87 -13.39
CA ARG A 137 8.52 4.33 -13.44
C ARG A 137 8.69 4.89 -14.87
N ARG A 138 9.63 4.37 -15.66
CA ARG A 138 9.74 4.73 -17.09
C ARG A 138 8.48 4.35 -17.86
N GLY A 139 7.93 3.16 -17.61
CA GLY A 139 6.68 2.74 -18.25
C GLY A 139 5.49 3.68 -17.94
N LEU A 140 5.37 4.18 -16.72
CA LEU A 140 4.36 5.19 -16.37
C LEU A 140 4.57 6.51 -17.12
N HIS A 141 5.82 6.96 -17.23
CA HIS A 141 6.18 8.16 -18.00
C HIS A 141 5.80 8.00 -19.47
N ASP A 142 6.17 6.86 -20.08
CA ASP A 142 5.92 6.61 -21.51
C ASP A 142 4.42 6.51 -21.82
N GLN A 143 3.63 5.92 -20.90
CA GLN A 143 2.16 5.90 -21.00
C GLN A 143 1.55 7.30 -21.02
N VAL A 144 2.04 8.23 -20.18
CA VAL A 144 1.53 9.61 -20.16
C VAL A 144 1.92 10.35 -21.43
N ARG A 145 3.16 10.18 -21.90
CA ARG A 145 3.61 10.77 -23.16
C ARG A 145 2.79 10.29 -24.36
N ALA A 146 2.56 8.99 -24.44
CA ALA A 146 1.75 8.43 -25.54
C ALA A 146 0.30 8.98 -25.53
N LYS A 147 -0.27 9.20 -24.33
CA LYS A 147 -1.60 9.83 -24.21
C LYS A 147 -1.57 11.30 -24.68
N ASP A 148 -0.55 12.06 -24.32
CA ASP A 148 -0.39 13.44 -24.76
C ASP A 148 -0.20 13.52 -26.29
N GLU A 149 0.70 12.73 -26.84
CA GLU A 149 0.92 12.66 -28.29
C GLU A 149 -0.38 12.34 -29.05
N ARG A 150 -1.17 11.38 -28.54
CA ARG A 150 -2.47 11.03 -29.12
C ARG A 150 -3.48 12.17 -29.01
N LEU A 151 -3.51 12.89 -27.86
CA LEU A 151 -4.36 14.06 -27.66
C LEU A 151 -4.01 15.17 -28.65
N GLN A 152 -2.71 15.46 -28.86
CA GLN A 152 -2.25 16.47 -29.82
C GLN A 152 -2.61 16.10 -31.26
N GLN A 153 -2.55 14.83 -31.63
CA GLN A 153 -2.91 14.35 -32.97
C GLN A 153 -4.40 14.43 -33.27
N LEU A 154 -5.26 14.09 -32.31
CA LEU A 154 -6.70 13.99 -32.49
C LEU A 154 -7.43 15.32 -32.21
N GLY A 155 -6.87 16.19 -31.39
CA GLY A 155 -7.56 17.31 -30.77
C GLY A 155 -8.50 16.87 -29.64
N SER A 156 -8.91 17.81 -28.80
CA SER A 156 -9.67 17.54 -27.55
C SER A 156 -11.00 16.84 -27.81
N ASP A 157 -11.76 17.29 -28.82
CA ASP A 157 -13.12 16.79 -29.06
C ASP A 157 -13.12 15.31 -29.51
N ALA A 158 -12.26 14.99 -30.49
CA ALA A 158 -12.13 13.61 -30.95
C ALA A 158 -11.49 12.70 -29.89
N TYR A 159 -10.54 13.22 -29.11
CA TYR A 159 -9.93 12.46 -28.02
C TYR A 159 -10.96 12.08 -26.93
N LEU A 160 -11.83 13.01 -26.51
CA LEU A 160 -12.92 12.76 -25.56
C LEU A 160 -13.86 11.63 -26.02
N GLN A 161 -14.17 11.55 -27.30
CA GLN A 161 -14.98 10.46 -27.87
C GLN A 161 -14.33 9.08 -27.69
N THR A 162 -12.98 9.01 -27.64
CA THR A 162 -12.26 7.74 -27.41
C THR A 162 -12.22 7.31 -25.93
N MET A 163 -12.56 8.18 -24.99
CA MET A 163 -12.58 7.88 -23.54
C MET A 163 -13.93 7.37 -23.05
N GLY A 164 -14.99 7.52 -23.83
CA GLY A 164 -16.38 7.14 -23.51
C GLY A 164 -16.84 5.81 -24.12
N ALA A 165 -15.92 5.03 -24.70
CA ALA A 165 -16.20 3.73 -25.29
C ALA A 165 -15.77 2.57 -24.38
#